data_bea48c5f7a8ffea7a78aa1d90ab93a03
#
_entry.id   bea48c5f7a8ffea7a78aa1d90ab93a03
#
_cell.length_a   1.000
_cell.length_b   1.000
_cell.length_c   1.000
_cell.angle_alpha   90.00
_cell.angle_beta   90.00
_cell.angle_gamma   90.00
#
_symmetry.space_group_name_H-M   'P 1'
#
loop_
_entity.id
_entity.type
_entity.pdbx_description
1 polymer ?
#
loop_
_entity_poly.entity_id
_entity_poly.type
_entity_poly.pdbx_seq_one_letter_code
_entity_poly.pdbx_strand_id
1 'polypeptide(L)'
;FLGDEYSVIQLAVFRNIAGVIPLFILILFTREYFSIFKNLNNKFIILSFLRGLAFLSMNIFIFISVINLEFATAMVLTFSSPFFIVILSIIFLNDKVGIYRWSAIFIGFFGVVLIVQPGSDIFSFYSIFPILTAIAWAFTVIILKFIPDGHSTAKIQLYTLIFNVIGGVILFLTTTGHTDIKSTQDFLLMVLTGILGGTAAILFIYAYRLISASKMASFEYFGIPSSFVLGWWFFNEAPWEQLFPGVFVIVFAGMIIIWRDKVKQKSTKVSREIN
;
A
#
# COMPACT_ATOMS: atom_id res chain seq x y z
N PHE A 1 -8.43 17.78 -4.91
CA PHE A 1 -7.87 19.00 -5.55
C PHE A 1 -7.44 18.76 -7.01
N LEU A 2 -6.83 17.62 -7.36
CA LEU A 2 -6.34 17.36 -8.72
C LEU A 2 -7.27 16.42 -9.51
N GLY A 3 -8.14 15.67 -8.83
CA GLY A 3 -8.94 14.60 -9.42
C GLY A 3 -10.00 15.07 -10.41
N ASP A 4 -10.50 16.29 -10.25
CA ASP A 4 -11.52 16.87 -11.11
C ASP A 4 -10.94 17.43 -12.45
N GLU A 5 -9.62 17.66 -12.47
CA GLU A 5 -8.97 18.36 -13.57
C GLU A 5 -8.05 17.47 -14.41
N TYR A 6 -7.54 16.38 -13.82
CA TYR A 6 -6.54 15.51 -14.44
C TYR A 6 -6.98 14.04 -14.44
N SER A 7 -6.62 13.33 -15.52
CA SER A 7 -6.96 11.91 -15.61
C SER A 7 -6.19 11.08 -14.58
N VAL A 8 -6.82 9.98 -14.10
CA VAL A 8 -6.22 9.03 -13.17
C VAL A 8 -4.83 8.56 -13.60
N ILE A 9 -4.69 8.27 -14.90
CA ILE A 9 -3.43 7.76 -15.47
C ILE A 9 -2.38 8.86 -15.46
N GLN A 10 -2.76 10.10 -15.79
CA GLN A 10 -1.86 11.25 -15.75
C GLN A 10 -1.32 11.46 -14.33
N LEU A 11 -2.19 11.49 -13.32
CA LEU A 11 -1.80 11.61 -11.91
C LEU A 11 -0.88 10.48 -11.47
N ALA A 12 -1.19 9.22 -11.84
CA ALA A 12 -0.37 8.07 -11.52
C ALA A 12 1.03 8.16 -12.15
N VAL A 13 1.14 8.56 -13.41
CA VAL A 13 2.42 8.70 -14.12
C VAL A 13 3.29 9.78 -13.48
N PHE A 14 2.75 11.00 -13.28
CA PHE A 14 3.50 12.09 -12.65
C PHE A 14 3.95 11.74 -11.24
N ARG A 15 3.08 11.15 -10.42
CA ARG A 15 3.42 10.65 -9.09
C ARG A 15 4.57 9.63 -9.14
N ASN A 16 4.52 8.68 -10.06
CA ASN A 16 5.54 7.63 -10.14
C ASN A 16 6.89 8.17 -10.65
N ILE A 17 6.88 9.09 -11.62
CA ILE A 17 8.10 9.78 -12.08
C ILE A 17 8.72 10.59 -10.93
N ALA A 18 7.93 11.38 -10.21
CA ALA A 18 8.42 12.16 -9.08
C ALA A 18 8.91 11.27 -7.91
N GLY A 19 8.42 10.04 -7.80
CA GLY A 19 8.92 9.01 -6.87
C GLY A 19 10.37 8.58 -7.11
N VAL A 20 10.98 8.96 -8.24
CA VAL A 20 12.42 8.79 -8.50
C VAL A 20 13.26 9.67 -7.56
N ILE A 21 12.77 10.83 -7.13
CA ILE A 21 13.51 11.78 -6.31
C ILE A 21 13.97 11.15 -4.98
N PRO A 22 13.11 10.60 -4.13
CA PRO A 22 13.54 9.96 -2.88
C PRO A 22 14.40 8.73 -3.12
N LEU A 23 14.18 8.00 -4.21
CA LEU A 23 15.04 6.88 -4.59
C LEU A 23 16.46 7.35 -4.95
N PHE A 24 16.58 8.42 -5.72
CA PHE A 24 17.87 9.00 -6.06
C PHE A 24 18.63 9.45 -4.81
N ILE A 25 17.94 10.13 -3.90
CA ILE A 25 18.48 10.53 -2.60
C ILE A 25 18.96 9.29 -1.82
N LEU A 26 18.20 8.21 -1.76
CA LEU A 26 18.60 6.96 -1.11
C LEU A 26 19.87 6.39 -1.72
N ILE A 27 19.96 6.32 -3.06
CA ILE A 27 21.15 5.80 -3.77
C ILE A 27 22.39 6.64 -3.47
N LEU A 28 22.23 7.98 -3.38
CA LEU A 28 23.32 8.89 -3.00
C LEU A 28 23.83 8.59 -1.58
N PHE A 29 22.92 8.46 -0.62
CA PHE A 29 23.29 8.19 0.78
C PHE A 29 23.90 6.80 0.99
N THR A 30 23.37 5.78 0.31
CA THR A 30 23.88 4.40 0.42
C THR A 30 25.12 4.13 -0.44
N ARG A 31 25.49 5.06 -1.33
CA ARG A 31 26.61 4.95 -2.29
C ARG A 31 26.51 3.72 -3.19
N GLU A 32 25.28 3.32 -3.53
CA GLU A 32 25.00 2.10 -4.30
C GLU A 32 25.01 2.31 -5.83
N TYR A 33 25.69 3.34 -6.35
CA TYR A 33 25.64 3.77 -7.76
C TYR A 33 25.85 2.66 -8.78
N PHE A 34 26.80 1.74 -8.51
CA PHE A 34 27.14 0.65 -9.43
C PHE A 34 26.55 -0.70 -8.99
N SER A 35 26.27 -0.88 -7.69
CA SER A 35 25.77 -2.14 -7.16
C SER A 35 24.33 -2.42 -7.61
N ILE A 36 23.54 -1.37 -7.87
CA ILE A 36 22.16 -1.49 -8.37
C ILE A 36 22.07 -2.16 -9.75
N PHE A 37 23.14 -2.12 -10.56
CA PHE A 37 23.20 -2.75 -11.90
C PHE A 37 23.86 -4.14 -11.90
N LYS A 38 24.45 -4.58 -10.78
CA LYS A 38 25.10 -5.89 -10.67
C LYS A 38 24.09 -7.00 -10.32
N ASN A 39 24.43 -8.24 -10.64
CA ASN A 39 23.63 -9.45 -10.27
C ASN A 39 22.16 -9.38 -10.70
N LEU A 40 21.93 -8.98 -11.95
CA LEU A 40 20.59 -8.98 -12.57
C LEU A 40 20.35 -10.36 -13.15
N ASN A 41 19.70 -11.23 -12.39
CA ASN A 41 19.23 -12.52 -12.89
C ASN A 41 17.79 -12.43 -13.38
N ASN A 42 17.39 -13.36 -14.24
CA ASN A 42 16.04 -13.39 -14.83
C ASN A 42 14.94 -13.43 -13.76
N LYS A 43 15.16 -14.17 -12.67
CA LYS A 43 14.21 -14.25 -11.56
C LYS A 43 13.96 -12.89 -10.93
N PHE A 44 15.02 -12.12 -10.65
CA PHE A 44 14.89 -10.77 -10.08
C PHE A 44 14.15 -9.83 -11.03
N ILE A 45 14.45 -9.87 -12.33
CA ILE A 45 13.80 -9.02 -13.34
C ILE A 45 12.31 -9.35 -13.44
N ILE A 46 11.94 -10.64 -13.52
CA ILE A 46 10.54 -11.07 -13.58
C ILE A 46 9.77 -10.66 -12.33
N LEU A 47 10.35 -10.88 -11.13
CA LEU A 47 9.70 -10.49 -9.88
C LEU A 47 9.54 -8.97 -9.77
N SER A 48 10.55 -8.19 -10.20
CA SER A 48 10.47 -6.73 -10.22
C SER A 48 9.43 -6.23 -11.22
N PHE A 49 9.32 -6.87 -12.38
CA PHE A 49 8.29 -6.59 -13.39
C PHE A 49 6.88 -6.84 -12.84
N LEU A 50 6.64 -8.03 -12.28
CA LEU A 50 5.33 -8.37 -11.70
C LEU A 50 4.98 -7.44 -10.55
N ARG A 51 5.98 -7.08 -9.70
CA ARG A 51 5.80 -6.14 -8.61
C ARG A 51 5.50 -4.73 -9.14
N GLY A 52 6.16 -4.30 -10.21
CA GLY A 52 5.92 -3.01 -10.86
C GLY A 52 4.51 -2.92 -11.43
N LEU A 53 4.01 -3.98 -12.08
CA LEU A 53 2.63 -4.06 -12.57
C LEU A 53 1.61 -4.03 -11.43
N ALA A 54 1.82 -4.80 -10.37
CA ALA A 54 0.94 -4.81 -9.20
C ALA A 54 0.90 -3.41 -8.54
N PHE A 55 2.05 -2.74 -8.44
CA PHE A 55 2.14 -1.40 -7.89
C PHE A 55 1.46 -0.35 -8.79
N LEU A 56 1.56 -0.49 -10.11
CA LEU A 56 0.84 0.36 -11.06
C LEU A 56 -0.67 0.19 -10.92
N SER A 57 -1.16 -1.05 -10.89
CA SER A 57 -2.57 -1.36 -10.70
C SER A 57 -3.10 -0.77 -9.39
N MET A 58 -2.35 -0.92 -8.30
CA MET A 58 -2.67 -0.32 -7.02
C MET A 58 -2.83 1.21 -7.13
N ASN A 59 -1.90 1.90 -7.81
CA ASN A 59 -1.98 3.35 -7.98
C ASN A 59 -3.20 3.77 -8.80
N ILE A 60 -3.52 3.06 -9.87
CA ILE A 60 -4.69 3.36 -10.70
C ILE A 60 -5.97 3.18 -9.89
N PHE A 61 -6.11 2.05 -9.19
CA PHE A 61 -7.30 1.76 -8.41
C PHE A 61 -7.52 2.74 -7.25
N ILE A 62 -6.46 3.15 -6.53
CA ILE A 62 -6.60 4.13 -5.45
C ILE A 62 -7.01 5.50 -5.98
N PHE A 63 -6.46 5.94 -7.13
CA PHE A 63 -6.88 7.21 -7.71
C PHE A 63 -8.33 7.18 -8.18
N ILE A 64 -8.79 6.08 -8.80
CA ILE A 64 -10.22 5.90 -9.13
C ILE A 64 -11.05 5.99 -7.85
N SER A 65 -10.58 5.38 -6.75
CA SER A 65 -11.30 5.40 -5.47
C SER A 65 -11.47 6.81 -4.92
N VAL A 66 -10.37 7.57 -4.80
CA VAL A 66 -10.41 8.89 -4.16
C VAL A 66 -11.05 9.98 -5.01
N ILE A 67 -11.22 9.75 -6.31
CA ILE A 67 -11.98 10.65 -7.19
C ILE A 67 -13.49 10.42 -7.07
N ASN A 68 -13.92 9.18 -6.80
CA ASN A 68 -15.33 8.81 -6.86
C ASN A 68 -15.95 8.52 -5.47
N LEU A 69 -15.15 8.48 -4.42
CA LEU A 69 -15.58 8.22 -3.04
C LEU A 69 -15.01 9.29 -2.13
N GLU A 70 -15.66 9.51 -0.99
CA GLU A 70 -15.07 10.29 0.10
C GLU A 70 -13.71 9.69 0.50
N PHE A 71 -12.72 10.57 0.72
CA PHE A 71 -11.35 10.14 1.02
C PHE A 71 -11.27 9.16 2.21
N ALA A 72 -11.99 9.47 3.29
CA ALA A 72 -12.02 8.61 4.47
C ALA A 72 -12.57 7.22 4.15
N THR A 73 -13.65 7.13 3.37
CA THR A 73 -14.25 5.85 2.94
C THR A 73 -13.30 5.06 2.05
N ALA A 74 -12.69 5.71 1.04
CA ALA A 74 -11.72 5.06 0.17
C ALA A 74 -10.53 4.50 0.95
N MET A 75 -9.99 5.27 1.91
CA MET A 75 -8.88 4.83 2.76
C MET A 75 -9.25 3.66 3.65
N VAL A 76 -10.39 3.74 4.36
CA VAL A 76 -10.83 2.65 5.25
C VAL A 76 -11.01 1.34 4.50
N LEU A 77 -11.61 1.35 3.31
CA LEU A 77 -11.76 0.16 2.49
C LEU A 77 -10.41 -0.40 2.02
N THR A 78 -9.44 0.46 1.72
CA THR A 78 -8.08 0.06 1.36
C THR A 78 -7.37 -0.65 2.53
N PHE A 79 -7.72 -0.35 3.78
CA PHE A 79 -7.24 -1.07 4.96
C PHE A 79 -7.78 -2.50 5.10
N SER A 80 -8.51 -3.03 4.13
CA SER A 80 -8.69 -4.46 3.97
C SER A 80 -7.40 -5.18 3.52
N SER A 81 -6.35 -4.43 3.11
CA SER A 81 -5.06 -4.99 2.64
C SER A 81 -4.39 -5.97 3.61
N PRO A 82 -4.36 -5.76 4.93
CA PRO A 82 -3.80 -6.74 5.86
C PRO A 82 -4.47 -8.11 5.78
N PHE A 83 -5.78 -8.14 5.53
CA PHE A 83 -6.51 -9.38 5.31
C PHE A 83 -5.97 -10.15 4.10
N PHE A 84 -5.83 -9.49 2.96
CA PHE A 84 -5.32 -10.10 1.74
C PHE A 84 -3.83 -10.48 1.86
N ILE A 85 -3.00 -9.65 2.51
CA ILE A 85 -1.59 -9.95 2.76
C ILE A 85 -1.45 -11.25 3.57
N VAL A 86 -2.26 -11.43 4.61
CA VAL A 86 -2.19 -12.62 5.44
C VAL A 86 -2.68 -13.85 4.68
N ILE A 87 -3.78 -13.79 3.94
CA ILE A 87 -4.24 -14.89 3.09
C ILE A 87 -3.16 -15.29 2.08
N LEU A 88 -2.65 -14.32 1.32
CA LEU A 88 -1.62 -14.58 0.33
C LEU A 88 -0.31 -15.08 0.97
N SER A 89 0.05 -14.62 2.18
CA SER A 89 1.23 -15.11 2.88
C SER A 89 1.10 -16.58 3.28
N ILE A 90 -0.09 -17.03 3.65
CA ILE A 90 -0.35 -18.45 3.90
C ILE A 90 -0.21 -19.26 2.62
N ILE A 91 -0.82 -18.80 1.53
CA ILE A 91 -0.86 -19.54 0.26
C ILE A 91 0.53 -19.59 -0.39
N PHE A 92 1.23 -18.48 -0.45
CA PHE A 92 2.47 -18.35 -1.23
C PHE A 92 3.75 -18.46 -0.42
N LEU A 93 3.73 -18.09 0.87
CA LEU A 93 4.92 -18.09 1.73
C LEU A 93 4.88 -19.19 2.79
N ASN A 94 3.80 -19.99 2.84
CA ASN A 94 3.56 -21.01 3.86
C ASN A 94 3.67 -20.46 5.31
N ASP A 95 3.27 -19.19 5.51
CA ASP A 95 3.27 -18.56 6.83
C ASP A 95 2.30 -19.30 7.78
N LYS A 96 2.79 -19.70 8.93
CA LYS A 96 1.94 -20.33 9.96
C LYS A 96 1.19 -19.25 10.73
N VAL A 97 -0.09 -19.08 10.41
CA VAL A 97 -0.98 -18.10 11.04
C VAL A 97 -1.82 -18.75 12.12
N GLY A 98 -1.62 -18.35 13.37
CA GLY A 98 -2.39 -18.87 14.52
C GLY A 98 -3.81 -18.30 14.57
N ILE A 99 -4.66 -18.95 15.39
CA ILE A 99 -6.09 -18.62 15.54
C ILE A 99 -6.34 -17.13 15.83
N TYR A 100 -5.51 -16.49 16.63
CA TYR A 100 -5.66 -15.05 16.96
C TYR A 100 -5.51 -14.13 15.75
N ARG A 101 -4.65 -14.47 14.78
CA ARG A 101 -4.54 -13.70 13.55
C ARG A 101 -5.73 -13.94 12.64
N TRP A 102 -6.21 -15.19 12.57
CA TRP A 102 -7.44 -15.49 11.85
C TRP A 102 -8.63 -14.75 12.43
N SER A 103 -8.79 -14.75 13.77
CA SER A 103 -9.87 -13.99 14.41
C SER A 103 -9.79 -12.50 14.09
N ALA A 104 -8.59 -11.90 14.16
CA ALA A 104 -8.41 -10.49 13.85
C ALA A 104 -8.70 -10.18 12.36
N ILE A 105 -8.33 -11.08 11.44
CA ILE A 105 -8.64 -10.96 10.02
C ILE A 105 -10.16 -10.95 9.80
N PHE A 106 -10.89 -11.91 10.39
CA PHE A 106 -12.34 -11.97 10.26
C PHE A 106 -13.04 -10.78 10.90
N ILE A 107 -12.59 -10.35 12.08
CA ILE A 107 -13.13 -9.18 12.77
C ILE A 107 -12.86 -7.92 11.93
N GLY A 108 -11.64 -7.74 11.41
CA GLY A 108 -11.31 -6.61 10.55
C GLY A 108 -12.12 -6.60 9.25
N PHE A 109 -12.27 -7.74 8.60
CA PHE A 109 -13.09 -7.88 7.40
C PHE A 109 -14.59 -7.58 7.69
N PHE A 110 -15.10 -8.04 8.82
CA PHE A 110 -16.44 -7.69 9.26
C PHE A 110 -16.60 -6.18 9.45
N GLY A 111 -15.59 -5.51 10.01
CA GLY A 111 -15.56 -4.05 10.09
C GLY A 111 -15.64 -3.38 8.70
N VAL A 112 -14.95 -3.91 7.70
CA VAL A 112 -15.05 -3.43 6.31
C VAL A 112 -16.47 -3.61 5.78
N VAL A 113 -17.09 -4.77 6.00
CA VAL A 113 -18.48 -5.03 5.58
C VAL A 113 -19.48 -4.07 6.24
N LEU A 114 -19.27 -3.73 7.51
CA LEU A 114 -20.10 -2.75 8.22
C LEU A 114 -20.01 -1.34 7.62
N ILE A 115 -18.85 -0.97 7.06
CA ILE A 115 -18.66 0.34 6.41
C ILE A 115 -19.24 0.33 5.01
N VAL A 116 -18.99 -0.72 4.24
CA VAL A 116 -19.46 -0.84 2.84
C VAL A 116 -20.98 -0.94 2.77
N GLN A 117 -21.61 -1.57 3.77
CA GLN A 117 -23.05 -1.82 3.82
C GLN A 117 -23.62 -2.29 2.46
N PRO A 118 -23.17 -3.44 1.93
CA PRO A 118 -23.58 -3.90 0.61
C PRO A 118 -25.10 -4.02 0.51
N GLY A 119 -25.68 -3.40 -0.51
CA GLY A 119 -27.12 -3.36 -0.72
C GLY A 119 -27.84 -2.14 -0.13
N SER A 120 -27.14 -1.21 0.53
CA SER A 120 -27.67 0.09 0.91
C SER A 120 -27.44 1.15 -0.18
N ASP A 121 -28.10 2.31 -0.06
CA ASP A 121 -27.89 3.47 -0.95
C ASP A 121 -26.45 4.04 -0.85
N ILE A 122 -25.71 3.67 0.20
CA ILE A 122 -24.29 4.04 0.42
C ILE A 122 -23.36 3.21 -0.47
N PHE A 123 -23.80 2.02 -0.92
CA PHE A 123 -22.99 1.16 -1.77
C PHE A 123 -22.85 1.74 -3.18
N SER A 124 -21.68 2.20 -3.49
CA SER A 124 -21.30 2.60 -4.85
C SER A 124 -20.52 1.48 -5.55
N PHE A 125 -20.72 1.33 -6.87
CA PHE A 125 -19.85 0.46 -7.69
C PHE A 125 -18.37 0.80 -7.50
N TYR A 126 -18.04 2.07 -7.24
CA TYR A 126 -16.68 2.51 -7.00
C TYR A 126 -16.06 1.94 -5.71
N SER A 127 -16.86 1.42 -4.77
CA SER A 127 -16.34 0.76 -3.54
C SER A 127 -15.52 -0.51 -3.82
N ILE A 128 -15.61 -1.08 -5.03
CA ILE A 128 -14.77 -2.22 -5.43
C ILE A 128 -13.30 -1.80 -5.63
N PHE A 129 -13.03 -0.56 -6.05
CA PHE A 129 -11.66 -0.14 -6.39
C PHE A 129 -10.72 -0.05 -5.18
N PRO A 130 -11.10 0.44 -4.00
CA PRO A 130 -10.26 0.35 -2.81
C PRO A 130 -9.93 -1.10 -2.42
N ILE A 131 -10.86 -2.03 -2.63
CA ILE A 131 -10.62 -3.46 -2.38
C ILE A 131 -9.62 -4.01 -3.39
N LEU A 132 -9.75 -3.67 -4.68
CA LEU A 132 -8.77 -4.01 -5.70
C LEU A 132 -7.39 -3.38 -5.41
N THR A 133 -7.35 -2.16 -4.88
CA THR A 133 -6.13 -1.51 -4.37
C THR A 133 -5.48 -2.37 -3.28
N ALA A 134 -6.26 -2.83 -2.31
CA ALA A 134 -5.80 -3.67 -1.21
C ALA A 134 -5.23 -5.01 -1.70
N ILE A 135 -5.88 -5.66 -2.67
CA ILE A 135 -5.40 -6.89 -3.29
C ILE A 135 -4.10 -6.65 -4.06
N ALA A 136 -4.04 -5.60 -4.89
CA ALA A 136 -2.84 -5.25 -5.66
C ALA A 136 -1.66 -4.92 -4.74
N TRP A 137 -1.90 -4.20 -3.63
CA TRP A 137 -0.91 -3.96 -2.59
C TRP A 137 -0.41 -5.27 -1.97
N ALA A 138 -1.32 -6.18 -1.61
CA ALA A 138 -0.96 -7.48 -1.05
C ALA A 138 -0.05 -8.28 -2.02
N PHE A 139 -0.35 -8.30 -3.33
CA PHE A 139 0.55 -8.90 -4.32
C PHE A 139 1.91 -8.22 -4.35
N THR A 140 1.96 -6.88 -4.28
CA THR A 140 3.22 -6.12 -4.24
C THR A 140 4.10 -6.56 -3.05
N VAL A 141 3.49 -6.78 -1.89
CA VAL A 141 4.15 -7.26 -0.67
C VAL A 141 4.62 -8.71 -0.80
N ILE A 142 3.78 -9.59 -1.29
CA ILE A 142 4.11 -11.01 -1.44
C ILE A 142 5.23 -11.22 -2.46
N ILE A 143 5.18 -10.54 -3.60
CA ILE A 143 6.24 -10.60 -4.61
C ILE A 143 7.57 -10.11 -4.02
N LEU A 144 7.57 -9.06 -3.18
CA LEU A 144 8.76 -8.58 -2.48
C LEU A 144 9.43 -9.69 -1.65
N LYS A 145 8.64 -10.55 -1.00
CA LYS A 145 9.14 -11.68 -0.20
C LYS A 145 9.82 -12.78 -1.01
N PHE A 146 9.54 -12.88 -2.28
CA PHE A 146 10.22 -13.80 -3.21
C PHE A 146 11.55 -13.25 -3.74
N ILE A 147 11.80 -11.95 -3.60
CA ILE A 147 13.07 -11.36 -4.01
C ILE A 147 14.16 -11.75 -2.99
N PRO A 148 15.28 -12.36 -3.45
CA PRO A 148 16.37 -12.78 -2.57
C PRO A 148 16.98 -11.63 -1.76
N ASP A 149 17.45 -11.92 -0.55
CA ASP A 149 18.03 -10.93 0.39
C ASP A 149 19.31 -10.25 -0.12
N GLY A 150 20.00 -10.83 -1.10
CA GLY A 150 21.19 -10.25 -1.73
C GLY A 150 20.96 -8.98 -2.56
N HIS A 151 19.70 -8.55 -2.74
CA HIS A 151 19.36 -7.30 -3.43
C HIS A 151 19.05 -6.19 -2.42
N SER A 152 19.62 -5.00 -2.62
CA SER A 152 19.38 -3.84 -1.75
C SER A 152 17.96 -3.28 -1.94
N THR A 153 17.48 -2.53 -0.93
CA THR A 153 16.19 -1.85 -1.01
C THR A 153 16.13 -0.84 -2.15
N ALA A 154 17.21 -0.09 -2.36
CA ALA A 154 17.31 0.87 -3.47
C ALA A 154 17.18 0.18 -4.83
N LYS A 155 17.85 -0.96 -5.00
CA LYS A 155 17.78 -1.77 -6.22
C LYS A 155 16.36 -2.30 -6.46
N ILE A 156 15.73 -2.88 -5.45
CA ILE A 156 14.35 -3.39 -5.56
C ILE A 156 13.38 -2.27 -5.94
N GLN A 157 13.49 -1.11 -5.27
CA GLN A 157 12.64 0.03 -5.57
C GLN A 157 12.89 0.57 -6.97
N LEU A 158 14.15 0.66 -7.42
CA LEU A 158 14.50 1.14 -8.75
C LEU A 158 13.81 0.31 -9.84
N TYR A 159 14.00 -1.03 -9.82
CA TYR A 159 13.44 -1.90 -10.85
C TYR A 159 11.91 -1.98 -10.78
N THR A 160 11.33 -1.93 -9.59
CA THR A 160 9.88 -1.82 -9.44
C THR A 160 9.36 -0.53 -10.08
N LEU A 161 10.04 0.59 -9.82
CA LEU A 161 9.64 1.90 -10.32
C LEU A 161 9.83 2.01 -11.85
N ILE A 162 10.91 1.47 -12.40
CA ILE A 162 11.13 1.41 -13.86
C ILE A 162 9.95 0.72 -14.54
N PHE A 163 9.56 -0.47 -14.11
CA PHE A 163 8.46 -1.20 -14.73
C PHE A 163 7.10 -0.53 -14.50
N ASN A 164 6.89 0.07 -13.33
CA ASN A 164 5.71 0.86 -13.04
C ASN A 164 5.61 2.08 -13.95
N VAL A 165 6.69 2.85 -14.11
CA VAL A 165 6.72 4.04 -14.97
C VAL A 165 6.55 3.65 -16.44
N ILE A 166 7.23 2.60 -16.92
CA ILE A 166 7.07 2.11 -18.29
C ILE A 166 5.60 1.73 -18.54
N GLY A 167 5.00 0.93 -17.67
CA GLY A 167 3.59 0.54 -17.79
C GLY A 167 2.65 1.75 -17.74
N GLY A 168 2.90 2.69 -16.84
CA GLY A 168 2.15 3.94 -16.72
C GLY A 168 2.26 4.81 -17.97
N VAL A 169 3.46 4.97 -18.53
CA VAL A 169 3.68 5.75 -19.77
C VAL A 169 3.01 5.08 -20.97
N ILE A 170 3.07 3.75 -21.09
CA ILE A 170 2.35 3.03 -22.16
C ILE A 170 0.85 3.31 -22.04
N LEU A 171 0.26 3.21 -20.86
CA LEU A 171 -1.14 3.53 -20.62
C LEU A 171 -1.44 4.99 -20.93
N PHE A 172 -0.57 5.91 -20.55
CA PHE A 172 -0.72 7.34 -20.83
C PHE A 172 -0.75 7.61 -22.33
N LEU A 173 0.13 6.99 -23.11
CA LEU A 173 0.20 7.18 -24.56
C LEU A 173 -0.96 6.50 -25.32
N THR A 174 -1.57 5.46 -24.75
CA THR A 174 -2.66 4.70 -25.38
C THR A 174 -4.05 5.20 -24.98
N THR A 175 -4.16 6.03 -23.95
CA THR A 175 -5.42 6.62 -23.49
C THR A 175 -5.56 8.07 -23.93
N THR A 176 -6.79 8.52 -24.06
CA THR A 176 -7.15 9.91 -24.38
C THR A 176 -7.65 10.64 -23.14
N GLY A 177 -7.78 11.96 -23.21
CA GLY A 177 -8.33 12.78 -22.11
C GLY A 177 -7.26 13.31 -21.16
N HIS A 178 -6.02 13.42 -21.62
CA HIS A 178 -4.97 14.13 -20.89
C HIS A 178 -5.10 15.63 -21.12
N THR A 179 -4.85 16.39 -20.06
CA THR A 179 -4.91 17.84 -20.06
C THR A 179 -3.53 18.42 -19.79
N ASP A 180 -3.24 19.56 -20.38
CA ASP A 180 -2.03 20.30 -20.05
C ASP A 180 -2.04 20.71 -18.57
N ILE A 181 -0.86 20.81 -17.97
CA ILE A 181 -0.74 21.26 -16.59
C ILE A 181 -1.16 22.71 -16.49
N LYS A 182 -2.27 22.98 -15.78
CA LYS A 182 -2.91 24.28 -15.73
C LYS A 182 -2.17 25.31 -14.88
N SER A 183 -1.51 24.86 -13.83
CA SER A 183 -0.80 25.75 -12.91
C SER A 183 0.49 25.15 -12.36
N THR A 184 1.42 26.02 -11.94
CA THR A 184 2.63 25.61 -11.20
C THR A 184 2.26 24.94 -9.88
N GLN A 185 1.17 25.33 -9.25
CA GLN A 185 0.70 24.74 -8.00
C GLN A 185 0.31 23.26 -8.21
N ASP A 186 -0.43 22.95 -9.28
CA ASP A 186 -0.82 21.58 -9.60
C ASP A 186 0.40 20.69 -9.86
N PHE A 187 1.37 21.21 -10.63
CA PHE A 187 2.63 20.52 -10.86
C PHE A 187 3.35 20.21 -9.55
N LEU A 188 3.46 21.20 -8.66
CA LEU A 188 4.11 21.00 -7.35
C LEU A 188 3.36 19.99 -6.48
N LEU A 189 2.04 19.99 -6.50
CA LEU A 189 1.24 19.00 -5.79
C LEU A 189 1.45 17.57 -6.35
N MET A 190 1.51 17.41 -7.68
CA MET A 190 1.83 16.13 -8.31
C MET A 190 3.23 15.63 -7.91
N VAL A 191 4.22 16.52 -7.91
CA VAL A 191 5.59 16.20 -7.48
C VAL A 191 5.62 15.82 -6.00
N LEU A 192 4.93 16.58 -5.15
CA LEU A 192 4.85 16.31 -3.71
C LEU A 192 4.24 14.93 -3.42
N THR A 193 3.13 14.58 -4.10
CA THR A 193 2.53 13.23 -3.93
C THR A 193 3.50 12.13 -4.35
N GLY A 194 4.32 12.36 -5.37
CA GLY A 194 5.36 11.44 -5.81
C GLY A 194 6.50 11.29 -4.80
N ILE A 195 6.99 12.39 -4.25
CA ILE A 195 8.04 12.38 -3.22
C ILE A 195 7.56 11.63 -1.97
N LEU A 196 6.37 11.96 -1.46
CA LEU A 196 5.79 11.30 -0.29
C LEU A 196 5.53 9.82 -0.55
N GLY A 197 4.90 9.49 -1.69
CA GLY A 197 4.61 8.12 -2.07
C GLY A 197 5.86 7.27 -2.33
N GLY A 198 6.88 7.83 -2.97
CA GLY A 198 8.16 7.17 -3.21
C GLY A 198 8.93 6.91 -1.92
N THR A 199 8.92 7.88 -0.99
CA THR A 199 9.52 7.73 0.35
C THR A 199 8.80 6.63 1.14
N ALA A 200 7.47 6.64 1.16
CA ALA A 200 6.67 5.60 1.79
C ALA A 200 6.97 4.22 1.20
N ALA A 201 7.05 4.08 -0.13
CA ALA A 201 7.37 2.81 -0.79
C ALA A 201 8.73 2.25 -0.36
N ILE A 202 9.75 3.10 -0.23
CA ILE A 202 11.09 2.72 0.27
C ILE A 202 10.99 2.23 1.72
N LEU A 203 10.32 2.97 2.59
CA LEU A 203 10.16 2.61 4.00
C LEU A 203 9.38 1.30 4.16
N PHE A 204 8.35 1.06 3.35
CA PHE A 204 7.61 -0.20 3.33
C PHE A 204 8.48 -1.38 2.90
N ILE A 205 9.36 -1.22 1.88
CA ILE A 205 10.30 -2.28 1.50
C ILE A 205 11.21 -2.63 2.68
N TYR A 206 11.77 -1.63 3.36
CA TYR A 206 12.59 -1.86 4.55
C TYR A 206 11.82 -2.61 5.63
N ALA A 207 10.63 -2.12 5.99
CA ALA A 207 9.81 -2.71 7.05
C ALA A 207 9.40 -4.16 6.74
N TYR A 208 8.92 -4.41 5.52
CA TYR A 208 8.53 -5.76 5.11
C TYR A 208 9.70 -6.73 4.98
N ARG A 209 10.93 -6.26 4.78
CA ARG A 209 12.11 -7.13 4.77
C ARG A 209 12.60 -7.51 6.16
N LEU A 210 12.33 -6.69 7.17
CA LEU A 210 12.76 -6.96 8.56
C LEU A 210 11.93 -8.06 9.25
N ILE A 211 10.65 -8.20 8.91
CA ILE A 211 9.74 -9.14 9.57
C ILE A 211 8.85 -9.87 8.55
N SER A 212 8.15 -10.94 8.99
CA SER A 212 7.22 -11.66 8.10
C SER A 212 6.08 -10.76 7.60
N ALA A 213 5.58 -11.05 6.39
CA ALA A 213 4.50 -10.26 5.77
C ALA A 213 3.27 -10.17 6.68
N SER A 214 2.85 -11.31 7.25
CA SER A 214 1.70 -11.37 8.16
C SER A 214 1.86 -10.58 9.46
N LYS A 215 3.10 -10.37 9.94
CA LYS A 215 3.37 -9.51 11.11
C LYS A 215 3.31 -8.04 10.73
N MET A 216 3.96 -7.66 9.64
CA MET A 216 3.99 -6.27 9.19
C MET A 216 2.60 -5.76 8.83
N ALA A 217 1.77 -6.58 8.18
CA ALA A 217 0.40 -6.25 7.83
C ALA A 217 -0.42 -5.72 9.03
N SER A 218 -0.16 -6.22 10.24
CA SER A 218 -0.85 -5.74 11.44
C SER A 218 -0.57 -4.27 11.77
N PHE A 219 0.61 -3.76 11.41
CA PHE A 219 0.97 -2.37 11.63
C PHE A 219 0.31 -1.42 10.63
N GLU A 220 -0.16 -1.93 9.48
CA GLU A 220 -0.88 -1.11 8.50
C GLU A 220 -2.18 -0.53 9.06
N TYR A 221 -2.81 -1.20 10.02
CA TYR A 221 -4.01 -0.67 10.68
C TYR A 221 -3.79 0.66 11.41
N PHE A 222 -2.54 1.02 11.72
CA PHE A 222 -2.22 2.33 12.29
C PHE A 222 -2.51 3.49 11.30
N GLY A 223 -2.58 3.17 10.02
CA GLY A 223 -2.98 4.13 8.98
C GLY A 223 -4.44 4.61 9.10
N ILE A 224 -5.35 3.82 9.70
CA ILE A 224 -6.77 4.17 9.79
C ILE A 224 -7.00 5.46 10.60
N PRO A 225 -6.54 5.58 11.86
CA PRO A 225 -6.70 6.82 12.58
C PRO A 225 -5.99 7.99 11.89
N SER A 226 -4.86 7.74 11.23
CA SER A 226 -4.13 8.78 10.50
C SER A 226 -4.92 9.28 9.29
N SER A 227 -5.50 8.39 8.48
CA SER A 227 -6.31 8.78 7.32
C SER A 227 -7.57 9.53 7.72
N PHE A 228 -8.19 9.12 8.84
CA PHE A 228 -9.35 9.81 9.38
C PHE A 228 -9.03 11.26 9.79
N VAL A 229 -7.94 11.47 10.54
CA VAL A 229 -7.49 12.81 10.94
C VAL A 229 -7.17 13.67 9.72
N LEU A 230 -6.51 13.09 8.70
CA LEU A 230 -6.18 13.80 7.47
C LEU A 230 -7.43 14.14 6.64
N GLY A 231 -8.40 13.21 6.52
CA GLY A 231 -9.66 13.43 5.85
C GLY A 231 -10.45 14.58 6.47
N TRP A 232 -10.54 14.58 7.79
CA TRP A 232 -11.20 15.66 8.53
C TRP A 232 -10.46 17.01 8.37
N TRP A 233 -9.14 17.02 8.50
CA TRP A 233 -8.37 18.27 8.48
C TRP A 233 -8.30 18.92 7.10
N PHE A 234 -8.03 18.11 6.04
CA PHE A 234 -7.78 18.65 4.70
C PHE A 234 -9.02 18.75 3.81
N PHE A 235 -10.00 17.88 4.04
CA PHE A 235 -11.17 17.76 3.18
C PHE A 235 -12.47 18.12 3.89
N ASN A 236 -12.41 18.37 5.22
CA ASN A 236 -13.58 18.54 6.07
C ASN A 236 -14.57 17.35 5.97
N GLU A 237 -14.06 16.19 5.60
CA GLU A 237 -14.79 14.94 5.53
C GLU A 237 -14.71 14.25 6.89
N ALA A 238 -15.81 14.25 7.62
CA ALA A 238 -15.95 13.49 8.87
C ALA A 238 -17.18 12.62 8.83
N PRO A 239 -17.21 11.56 7.97
CA PRO A 239 -18.38 10.70 7.82
C PRO A 239 -18.54 9.77 9.04
N TRP A 240 -18.72 10.37 10.22
CA TRP A 240 -18.83 9.65 11.50
C TRP A 240 -19.90 8.58 11.45
N GLU A 241 -21.09 8.94 10.94
CA GLU A 241 -22.24 8.05 10.91
C GLU A 241 -22.02 6.83 9.99
N GLN A 242 -21.30 7.01 8.89
CA GLN A 242 -21.01 5.96 7.91
C GLN A 242 -19.86 5.05 8.35
N LEU A 243 -18.85 5.61 9.00
CA LEU A 243 -17.67 4.86 9.43
C LEU A 243 -17.89 4.08 10.73
N PHE A 244 -18.82 4.53 11.57
CA PHE A 244 -19.15 3.85 12.82
C PHE A 244 -20.25 2.80 12.60
N PRO A 245 -20.18 1.60 13.20
CA PRO A 245 -19.15 1.13 14.14
C PRO A 245 -17.92 0.47 13.47
N GLY A 246 -17.88 0.34 12.14
CA GLY A 246 -16.90 -0.46 11.41
C GLY A 246 -15.45 -0.09 11.68
N VAL A 247 -15.12 1.22 11.81
CA VAL A 247 -13.75 1.68 12.11
C VAL A 247 -13.26 1.14 13.46
N PHE A 248 -14.10 1.16 14.50
CA PHE A 248 -13.72 0.59 15.80
C PHE A 248 -13.42 -0.91 15.70
N VAL A 249 -14.23 -1.64 14.94
CA VAL A 249 -14.03 -3.07 14.73
C VAL A 249 -12.69 -3.36 14.06
N ILE A 250 -12.31 -2.58 13.03
CA ILE A 250 -11.02 -2.73 12.34
C ILE A 250 -9.85 -2.38 13.25
N VAL A 251 -9.92 -1.25 13.96
CA VAL A 251 -8.87 -0.84 14.92
C VAL A 251 -8.71 -1.88 16.04
N PHE A 252 -9.81 -2.39 16.57
CA PHE A 252 -9.80 -3.45 17.59
C PHE A 252 -9.14 -4.73 17.08
N ALA A 253 -9.45 -5.15 15.84
CA ALA A 253 -8.80 -6.28 15.20
C ALA A 253 -7.27 -6.11 15.11
N GLY A 254 -6.80 -4.92 14.70
CA GLY A 254 -5.38 -4.59 14.65
C GLY A 254 -4.72 -4.63 16.04
N MET A 255 -5.38 -4.10 17.06
CA MET A 255 -4.88 -4.12 18.45
C MET A 255 -4.73 -5.54 19.00
N ILE A 256 -5.65 -6.46 18.69
CA ILE A 256 -5.55 -7.88 19.08
C ILE A 256 -4.25 -8.50 18.56
N ILE A 257 -3.90 -8.24 17.30
CA ILE A 257 -2.69 -8.80 16.68
C ILE A 257 -1.44 -8.25 17.37
N ILE A 258 -1.36 -6.92 17.56
CA ILE A 258 -0.22 -6.26 18.20
C ILE A 258 -0.04 -6.76 19.64
N TRP A 259 -1.11 -6.85 20.40
CA TRP A 259 -1.08 -7.36 21.78
C TRP A 259 -0.56 -8.79 21.84
N ARG A 260 -1.08 -9.67 20.99
CA ARG A 260 -0.68 -11.08 20.95
C ARG A 260 0.78 -11.29 20.56
N ASP A 261 1.28 -10.53 19.58
CA ASP A 261 2.69 -10.62 19.19
C ASP A 261 3.64 -10.18 20.33
N LYS A 262 3.26 -9.16 21.11
CA LYS A 262 4.00 -8.77 22.33
C LYS A 262 4.02 -9.88 23.38
N VAL A 263 2.90 -10.53 23.65
CA VAL A 263 2.81 -11.64 24.62
C VAL A 263 3.69 -12.82 24.18
N LYS A 264 3.66 -13.18 22.90
CA LYS A 264 4.48 -14.28 22.38
C LYS A 264 5.98 -13.99 22.42
N GLN A 265 6.40 -12.75 22.15
CA GLN A 265 7.81 -12.36 22.27
C GLN A 265 8.31 -12.44 23.71
N LYS A 266 7.47 -12.06 24.67
CA LYS A 266 7.81 -12.12 26.10
C LYS A 266 8.00 -13.58 26.58
N SER A 267 7.12 -14.49 26.15
CA SER A 267 7.24 -15.93 26.50
C SER A 267 8.49 -16.59 25.89
N THR A 268 8.87 -16.21 24.67
CA THR A 268 10.07 -16.74 24.00
C THR A 268 11.36 -16.20 24.61
N LYS A 269 11.38 -14.96 25.13
CA LYS A 269 12.53 -14.42 25.89
C LYS A 269 12.73 -15.16 27.20
N VAL A 270 11.67 -15.35 27.97
CA VAL A 270 11.73 -16.08 29.26
C VAL A 270 12.20 -17.50 29.04
N SER A 271 11.76 -18.22 28.01
CA SER A 271 12.23 -19.59 27.71
C SER A 271 13.71 -19.66 27.30
N ARG A 272 14.29 -18.57 26.77
CA ARG A 272 15.72 -18.51 26.41
C ARG A 272 16.62 -18.14 27.58
N GLU A 273 16.09 -17.52 28.63
CA GLU A 273 16.82 -17.16 29.85
C GLU A 273 16.83 -18.30 30.87
N ILE A 274 15.96 -19.31 30.70
CA ILE A 274 15.84 -20.49 31.61
C ILE A 274 16.64 -21.69 31.08
N ASN A 275 17.01 -21.73 29.80
CA ASN A 275 17.85 -22.75 29.15
C ASN A 275 19.26 -22.21 28.84
#